data_d9b5645019a56f0c0b705befdd62771f
#
_entry.id   d9b5645019a56f0c0b705befdd62771f
#
_cell.length_a   1.000
_cell.length_b   1.000
_cell.length_c   1.000
_cell.angle_alpha   90.00
_cell.angle_beta   90.00
_cell.angle_gamma   90.00
#
_symmetry.space_group_name_H-M   'P 1'
#
loop_
_entity.id
_entity.type
_entity.pdbx_description
1 polymer ?
#
loop_
_entity_poly.entity_id
_entity_poly.type
_entity_poly.pdbx_seq_one_letter_code
_entity_poly.pdbx_strand_id
1 'polypeptide(L)'
;RPVAAVVALATAVGLAACVTNREEGNPAGWTEILPATDPALAALVPPDIAARGRMTASTNPPFAPNEFKDSDGRIIGYEIDLIRAAASLLGLDVDIRQQDFNLILPSITGGTVDVGTSGFTDTPERRTSFDFVDYYTSGIAWASRPGVTVDPADACGATVAVQQGTYSDTDDVRVKSDACEAAGRPAIRKLVYDTSDGAAIAALLGRADAVSADAPVVDYAVARSDGKLERRGDVFDTAPYGWAVAKDSPLGPALAAALQTLVDSGDYRRILAPWGLTDGALDRVTVNAEPFTAPRKAGT
;
A
#
# COMPACT_ATOMS: atom_id res chain seq x y z
N ARG A 1 -72.47 -33.86 -1.44
CA ARG A 1 -71.45 -33.34 -2.35
C ARG A 1 -70.37 -32.74 -1.47
N PRO A 2 -69.15 -33.28 -1.43
CA PRO A 2 -68.07 -32.70 -0.69
C PRO A 2 -67.35 -31.70 -1.61
N VAL A 3 -67.08 -30.49 -1.05
CA VAL A 3 -66.23 -29.43 -1.67
C VAL A 3 -64.79 -29.77 -1.34
N ALA A 4 -63.99 -30.07 -2.36
CA ALA A 4 -62.54 -30.27 -2.22
C ALA A 4 -61.87 -28.92 -2.09
N ALA A 5 -61.25 -28.66 -0.94
CA ALA A 5 -60.37 -27.53 -0.73
C ALA A 5 -58.96 -27.86 -1.29
N VAL A 6 -58.55 -27.19 -2.34
CA VAL A 6 -57.19 -27.24 -2.86
C VAL A 6 -56.33 -26.28 -2.04
N VAL A 7 -55.46 -26.81 -1.21
CA VAL A 7 -54.42 -26.05 -0.51
C VAL A 7 -53.24 -25.92 -1.46
N ALA A 8 -53.04 -24.72 -2.02
CA ALA A 8 -51.85 -24.36 -2.80
C ALA A 8 -50.70 -24.11 -1.80
N LEU A 9 -49.75 -25.03 -1.77
CA LEU A 9 -48.50 -24.90 -1.02
C LEU A 9 -47.54 -24.02 -1.84
N ALA A 10 -47.50 -22.75 -1.54
CA ALA A 10 -46.48 -21.85 -2.14
C ALA A 10 -45.14 -22.10 -1.45
N THR A 11 -44.28 -22.88 -2.10
CA THR A 11 -42.86 -23.00 -1.72
C THR A 11 -42.15 -21.70 -2.03
N ALA A 12 -41.95 -20.86 -1.01
CA ALA A 12 -41.04 -19.73 -1.08
C ALA A 12 -39.60 -20.29 -1.12
N VAL A 13 -39.02 -20.36 -2.33
CA VAL A 13 -37.60 -20.58 -2.49
C VAL A 13 -36.92 -19.27 -2.08
N GLY A 14 -36.51 -19.19 -0.84
CA GLY A 14 -35.61 -18.12 -0.36
C GLY A 14 -34.27 -18.26 -1.06
N LEU A 15 -34.03 -17.47 -2.09
CA LEU A 15 -32.70 -17.21 -2.61
C LEU A 15 -31.93 -16.48 -1.52
N ALA A 16 -31.26 -17.23 -0.66
CA ALA A 16 -30.16 -16.71 0.14
C ALA A 16 -29.04 -16.36 -0.84
N ALA A 17 -29.08 -15.15 -1.39
CA ALA A 17 -27.96 -14.55 -2.04
C ALA A 17 -26.92 -14.28 -0.95
N CYS A 18 -26.13 -15.30 -0.59
CA CYS A 18 -24.86 -15.08 0.06
C CYS A 18 -24.03 -14.27 -0.93
N VAL A 19 -23.98 -12.97 -0.75
CA VAL A 19 -22.93 -12.14 -1.34
C VAL A 19 -21.65 -12.62 -0.64
N THR A 20 -21.01 -13.63 -1.22
CA THR A 20 -19.64 -13.95 -0.89
C THR A 20 -18.80 -12.81 -1.51
N ASN A 21 -18.45 -11.84 -0.68
CA ASN A 21 -17.43 -10.86 -1.02
C ASN A 21 -16.10 -11.64 -1.06
N ARG A 22 -15.85 -12.34 -2.15
CA ARG A 22 -14.54 -12.95 -2.40
C ARG A 22 -13.66 -11.81 -2.90
N GLU A 23 -12.79 -11.35 -2.05
CA GLU A 23 -11.63 -10.64 -2.54
C GLU A 23 -10.98 -11.59 -3.56
N GLU A 24 -10.96 -11.18 -4.83
CA GLU A 24 -10.24 -11.92 -5.83
C GLU A 24 -8.79 -11.97 -5.36
N GLY A 25 -8.19 -13.16 -5.37
CA GLY A 25 -6.80 -13.33 -4.94
C GLY A 25 -5.81 -12.60 -5.86
N ASN A 26 -4.68 -13.19 -6.12
CA ASN A 26 -3.70 -12.62 -7.04
C ASN A 26 -4.32 -12.35 -8.43
N PRO A 27 -3.91 -11.27 -9.11
CA PRO A 27 -4.45 -10.89 -10.43
C PRO A 27 -4.15 -11.92 -11.51
N ALA A 28 -4.89 -11.86 -12.62
CA ALA A 28 -4.66 -12.73 -13.76
C ALA A 28 -3.22 -12.59 -14.28
N GLY A 29 -2.57 -13.72 -14.55
CA GLY A 29 -1.18 -13.76 -14.99
C GLY A 29 -0.14 -13.65 -13.87
N TRP A 30 -0.56 -13.51 -12.63
CA TRP A 30 0.34 -13.55 -11.48
C TRP A 30 1.07 -14.90 -11.38
N THR A 31 2.34 -14.84 -11.05
CA THR A 31 3.16 -16.00 -10.68
C THR A 31 4.06 -15.61 -9.54
N GLU A 32 4.23 -16.49 -8.57
CA GLU A 32 5.19 -16.25 -7.50
C GLU A 32 6.62 -16.21 -8.06
N ILE A 33 7.38 -15.19 -7.68
CA ILE A 33 8.77 -15.00 -8.10
C ILE A 33 9.62 -14.96 -6.84
N LEU A 34 10.31 -16.08 -6.59
CA LEU A 34 11.26 -16.25 -5.49
C LEU A 34 12.60 -16.70 -6.07
N PRO A 35 13.49 -15.76 -6.44
CA PRO A 35 14.80 -16.10 -6.98
C PRO A 35 15.64 -16.93 -5.99
N ALA A 36 16.54 -17.74 -6.49
CA ALA A 36 17.48 -18.47 -5.63
C ALA A 36 18.35 -17.49 -4.82
N THR A 37 18.71 -17.89 -3.61
CA THR A 37 19.61 -17.12 -2.74
C THR A 37 20.92 -16.80 -3.45
N ASP A 38 21.31 -15.51 -3.45
CA ASP A 38 22.64 -15.07 -3.87
C ASP A 38 23.57 -15.03 -2.65
N PRO A 39 24.61 -15.86 -2.59
CA PRO A 39 25.52 -15.88 -1.45
C PRO A 39 26.23 -14.55 -1.18
N ALA A 40 26.46 -13.72 -2.22
CA ALA A 40 27.07 -12.41 -2.05
C ALA A 40 26.10 -11.40 -1.41
N LEU A 41 24.81 -11.49 -1.74
CA LEU A 41 23.76 -10.68 -1.10
C LEU A 41 23.45 -11.19 0.32
N ALA A 42 23.36 -12.49 0.51
CA ALA A 42 23.16 -13.11 1.83
C ALA A 42 24.23 -12.69 2.84
N ALA A 43 25.49 -12.50 2.39
CA ALA A 43 26.58 -12.01 3.22
C ALA A 43 26.43 -10.55 3.69
N LEU A 44 25.50 -9.78 3.11
CA LEU A 44 25.20 -8.41 3.54
C LEU A 44 24.17 -8.35 4.68
N VAL A 45 23.49 -9.46 4.95
CA VAL A 45 22.45 -9.54 6.00
C VAL A 45 23.07 -9.35 7.37
N PRO A 46 22.48 -8.51 8.26
CA PRO A 46 22.94 -8.36 9.62
C PRO A 46 23.02 -9.73 10.34
N PRO A 47 24.08 -9.99 11.15
CA PRO A 47 24.33 -11.31 11.73
C PRO A 47 23.19 -11.84 12.61
N ASP A 48 22.48 -10.97 13.30
CA ASP A 48 21.33 -11.33 14.15
C ASP A 48 20.11 -11.75 13.30
N ILE A 49 19.86 -11.12 12.15
CA ILE A 49 18.81 -11.49 11.22
C ILE A 49 19.20 -12.78 10.49
N ALA A 50 20.45 -12.88 10.03
CA ALA A 50 20.96 -14.08 9.39
C ALA A 50 20.86 -15.31 10.30
N ALA A 51 21.19 -15.16 11.59
CA ALA A 51 21.07 -16.24 12.57
C ALA A 51 19.62 -16.70 12.79
N ARG A 52 18.63 -15.82 12.62
CA ARG A 52 17.20 -16.17 12.67
C ARG A 52 16.71 -16.83 11.38
N GLY A 53 17.42 -16.65 10.25
CA GLY A 53 17.01 -17.11 8.92
C GLY A 53 15.74 -16.42 8.40
N ARG A 54 15.28 -15.37 9.05
CA ARG A 54 14.06 -14.62 8.67
C ARG A 54 14.11 -13.18 9.12
N MET A 55 13.42 -12.30 8.38
CA MET A 55 13.12 -10.95 8.82
C MET A 55 11.63 -10.80 9.12
N THR A 56 11.30 -9.90 10.04
CA THR A 56 9.93 -9.53 10.38
C THR A 56 9.54 -8.27 9.64
N ALA A 57 8.53 -8.37 8.78
CA ALA A 57 7.97 -7.24 8.04
C ALA A 57 6.58 -6.88 8.58
N SER A 58 6.31 -5.60 8.76
CA SER A 58 5.00 -5.14 9.21
C SER A 58 4.28 -4.33 8.15
N THR A 59 2.96 -4.56 8.05
CA THR A 59 2.09 -3.98 7.02
C THR A 59 0.69 -3.71 7.56
N ASN A 60 -0.10 -2.86 6.87
CA ASN A 60 -1.46 -2.48 7.29
C ASN A 60 -2.52 -2.81 6.22
N PRO A 61 -2.88 -4.08 6.00
CA PRO A 61 -4.01 -4.42 5.15
C PRO A 61 -5.35 -4.05 5.82
N PRO A 62 -6.40 -3.66 5.04
CA PRO A 62 -6.43 -3.60 3.59
C PRO A 62 -5.89 -2.27 3.01
N PHE A 63 -4.95 -2.37 2.08
CA PHE A 63 -4.36 -1.27 1.32
C PHE A 63 -4.06 -1.75 -0.11
N ALA A 64 -5.07 -2.30 -0.78
CA ALA A 64 -4.92 -2.86 -2.13
C ALA A 64 -4.57 -1.77 -3.18
N PRO A 65 -3.71 -2.08 -4.14
CA PRO A 65 -3.10 -3.37 -4.48
C PRO A 65 -1.75 -3.66 -3.78
N ASN A 66 -1.32 -2.79 -2.85
CA ASN A 66 -0.05 -2.91 -2.12
C ASN A 66 -0.05 -4.16 -1.23
N GLU A 67 -0.99 -4.21 -0.27
CA GLU A 67 -1.23 -5.33 0.63
C GLU A 67 -2.70 -5.43 1.02
N PHE A 68 -3.26 -6.62 0.94
CA PHE A 68 -4.62 -6.92 1.35
C PHE A 68 -4.78 -8.42 1.64
N LYS A 69 -5.92 -8.83 2.18
CA LYS A 69 -6.17 -10.24 2.46
C LYS A 69 -6.98 -10.87 1.34
N ASP A 70 -6.53 -12.04 0.89
CA ASP A 70 -7.32 -12.89 0.03
C ASP A 70 -8.47 -13.57 0.81
N SER A 71 -9.29 -14.38 0.11
CA SER A 71 -10.41 -15.12 0.71
C SER A 71 -10.00 -16.14 1.77
N ASP A 72 -8.72 -16.55 1.79
CA ASP A 72 -8.15 -17.48 2.77
C ASP A 72 -7.52 -16.74 3.96
N GLY A 73 -7.56 -15.39 3.95
CA GLY A 73 -6.99 -14.54 4.99
C GLY A 73 -5.48 -14.31 4.87
N ARG A 74 -4.85 -14.76 3.76
CA ARG A 74 -3.42 -14.53 3.52
C ARG A 74 -3.20 -13.10 3.06
N ILE A 75 -2.16 -12.46 3.56
CA ILE A 75 -1.76 -11.13 3.10
C ILE A 75 -1.01 -11.29 1.78
N ILE A 76 -1.56 -10.68 0.73
CA ILE A 76 -1.06 -10.67 -0.64
C ILE A 76 -0.97 -9.22 -1.13
N GLY A 77 -0.36 -9.00 -2.29
CA GLY A 77 -0.21 -7.69 -2.92
C GLY A 77 1.17 -7.55 -3.53
N TYR A 78 1.35 -6.56 -4.43
CA TYR A 78 2.63 -6.42 -5.14
C TYR A 78 3.79 -6.10 -4.19
N GLU A 79 3.53 -5.36 -3.12
CA GLU A 79 4.57 -5.01 -2.15
C GLU A 79 5.00 -6.24 -1.34
N ILE A 80 4.05 -7.12 -1.02
CA ILE A 80 4.33 -8.40 -0.37
C ILE A 80 5.14 -9.32 -1.29
N ASP A 81 4.81 -9.34 -2.58
CA ASP A 81 5.57 -10.11 -3.58
C ASP A 81 7.01 -9.58 -3.70
N LEU A 82 7.19 -8.25 -3.75
CA LEU A 82 8.51 -7.62 -3.84
C LEU A 82 9.39 -7.90 -2.63
N ILE A 83 8.85 -7.73 -1.42
CA ILE A 83 9.65 -7.95 -0.21
C ILE A 83 10.03 -9.42 -0.02
N ARG A 84 9.16 -10.35 -0.41
CA ARG A 84 9.46 -11.79 -0.42
C ARG A 84 10.53 -12.14 -1.44
N ALA A 85 10.44 -11.58 -2.66
CA ALA A 85 11.45 -11.81 -3.70
C ALA A 85 12.83 -11.27 -3.27
N ALA A 86 12.88 -10.07 -2.69
CA ALA A 86 14.12 -9.50 -2.15
C ALA A 86 14.70 -10.35 -1.01
N ALA A 87 13.86 -10.79 -0.08
CA ALA A 87 14.28 -11.66 1.03
C ALA A 87 14.80 -13.01 0.53
N SER A 88 14.18 -13.61 -0.49
CA SER A 88 14.63 -14.86 -1.10
C SER A 88 16.08 -14.76 -1.63
N LEU A 89 16.43 -13.65 -2.30
CA LEU A 89 17.81 -13.36 -2.73
C LEU A 89 18.77 -13.27 -1.54
N LEU A 90 18.30 -12.75 -0.40
CA LEU A 90 19.07 -12.64 0.84
C LEU A 90 19.14 -13.97 1.63
N GLY A 91 18.45 -15.01 1.19
CA GLY A 91 18.36 -16.29 1.92
C GLY A 91 17.53 -16.20 3.20
N LEU A 92 16.52 -15.31 3.24
CA LEU A 92 15.65 -15.08 4.38
C LEU A 92 14.22 -15.44 4.08
N ASP A 93 13.51 -16.00 5.06
CA ASP A 93 12.06 -16.02 5.10
C ASP A 93 11.53 -14.65 5.57
N VAL A 94 10.25 -14.34 5.25
CA VAL A 94 9.58 -13.13 5.71
C VAL A 94 8.39 -13.48 6.59
N ASP A 95 8.44 -13.03 7.86
CA ASP A 95 7.32 -13.08 8.80
C ASP A 95 6.49 -11.80 8.66
N ILE A 96 5.40 -11.85 7.88
CA ILE A 96 4.52 -10.70 7.64
C ILE A 96 3.57 -10.53 8.81
N ARG A 97 3.60 -9.35 9.45
CA ARG A 97 2.74 -8.99 10.57
C ARG A 97 1.82 -7.83 10.22
N GLN A 98 0.53 -8.02 10.48
CA GLN A 98 -0.45 -6.95 10.38
C GLN A 98 -0.46 -6.11 11.65
N GLN A 99 -0.44 -4.80 11.48
CA GLN A 99 -0.71 -3.82 12.57
C GLN A 99 -1.25 -2.50 11.99
N ASP A 100 -1.71 -1.61 12.85
CA ASP A 100 -2.15 -0.29 12.42
C ASP A 100 -0.99 0.49 11.81
N PHE A 101 -1.26 1.24 10.73
CA PHE A 101 -0.23 1.95 9.94
C PHE A 101 0.65 2.86 10.81
N ASN A 102 0.03 3.63 11.70
CA ASN A 102 0.73 4.56 12.61
C ASN A 102 1.59 3.87 13.69
N LEU A 103 1.47 2.55 13.86
CA LEU A 103 2.28 1.78 14.79
C LEU A 103 3.49 1.10 14.14
N ILE A 104 3.56 1.05 12.80
CA ILE A 104 4.64 0.34 12.08
C ILE A 104 6.00 1.00 12.37
N LEU A 105 6.13 2.30 12.14
CA LEU A 105 7.39 3.02 12.40
C LEU A 105 7.82 2.97 13.88
N PRO A 106 6.92 3.17 14.87
CA PRO A 106 7.25 2.92 16.28
C PRO A 106 7.73 1.49 16.57
N SER A 107 7.18 0.48 15.89
CA SER A 107 7.59 -0.92 16.06
C SER A 107 9.00 -1.19 15.54
N ILE A 108 9.41 -0.51 14.46
CA ILE A 108 10.80 -0.53 13.96
C ILE A 108 11.73 0.09 15.01
N THR A 109 11.39 1.26 15.54
CA THR A 109 12.17 1.93 16.59
C THR A 109 12.30 1.05 17.84
N GLY A 110 11.22 0.35 18.19
CA GLY A 110 11.20 -0.59 19.34
C GLY A 110 11.90 -1.92 19.08
N GLY A 111 12.41 -2.18 17.86
CA GLY A 111 13.09 -3.43 17.49
C GLY A 111 12.19 -4.66 17.46
N THR A 112 10.87 -4.49 17.40
CA THR A 112 9.90 -5.59 17.31
C THR A 112 9.61 -6.01 15.88
N VAL A 113 9.97 -5.16 14.92
CA VAL A 113 9.87 -5.35 13.47
C VAL A 113 11.19 -4.90 12.84
N ASP A 114 11.65 -5.63 11.83
CA ASP A 114 12.89 -5.29 11.11
C ASP A 114 12.63 -4.29 9.97
N VAL A 115 11.46 -4.38 9.34
CA VAL A 115 11.10 -3.57 8.17
C VAL A 115 9.60 -3.23 8.14
N GLY A 116 9.29 -2.00 7.76
CA GLY A 116 7.93 -1.56 7.44
C GLY A 116 7.68 -1.66 5.93
N THR A 117 6.60 -2.31 5.54
CA THR A 117 6.22 -2.55 4.15
C THR A 117 4.72 -2.26 3.99
N SER A 118 4.35 -1.01 3.75
CA SER A 118 2.97 -0.53 3.70
C SER A 118 2.86 0.82 2.96
N GLY A 119 3.45 0.92 1.76
CA GLY A 119 3.37 2.11 0.92
C GLY A 119 3.91 3.37 1.59
N PHE A 120 4.97 3.28 2.40
CA PHE A 120 5.50 4.46 3.07
C PHE A 120 6.07 5.46 2.08
N THR A 121 5.46 6.65 2.01
CA THR A 121 6.07 7.78 1.31
C THR A 121 7.38 8.14 1.99
N ASP A 122 8.46 8.15 1.22
CA ASP A 122 9.78 8.58 1.66
C ASP A 122 9.84 10.11 1.73
N THR A 123 9.60 10.66 2.93
CA THR A 123 9.59 12.10 3.16
C THR A 123 10.85 12.57 3.92
N PRO A 124 11.29 13.84 3.73
CA PRO A 124 12.41 14.39 4.49
C PRO A 124 12.21 14.30 6.00
N GLU A 125 10.97 14.44 6.50
CA GLU A 125 10.66 14.33 7.92
C GLU A 125 10.92 12.90 8.41
N ARG A 126 10.38 11.88 7.73
CA ARG A 126 10.56 10.48 8.10
C ARG A 126 12.03 10.03 8.03
N ARG A 127 12.81 10.56 7.05
CA ARG A 127 14.25 10.27 6.92
C ARG A 127 15.09 10.73 8.11
N THR A 128 14.58 11.62 8.96
CA THR A 128 15.28 12.00 10.21
C THR A 128 15.45 10.83 11.17
N SER A 129 14.53 9.85 11.13
CA SER A 129 14.44 8.75 12.09
C SER A 129 14.54 7.36 11.46
N PHE A 130 14.35 7.25 10.15
CA PHE A 130 14.35 5.99 9.41
C PHE A 130 15.15 6.13 8.13
N ASP A 131 15.58 4.99 7.56
CA ASP A 131 16.03 4.91 6.17
C ASP A 131 14.96 4.20 5.34
N PHE A 132 14.83 4.65 4.08
CA PHE A 132 13.85 4.10 3.13
C PHE A 132 14.57 3.48 1.95
N VAL A 133 14.28 2.21 1.67
CA VAL A 133 14.70 1.54 0.44
C VAL A 133 13.57 1.70 -0.56
N ASP A 134 13.74 2.59 -1.52
CA ASP A 134 12.69 2.97 -2.44
C ASP A 134 12.47 1.90 -3.50
N TYR A 135 11.22 1.47 -3.65
CA TYR A 135 10.86 0.37 -4.53
C TYR A 135 9.80 0.74 -5.58
N TYR A 136 9.19 1.91 -5.49
CA TYR A 136 8.14 2.36 -6.42
C TYR A 136 8.01 3.88 -6.35
N THR A 137 7.49 4.52 -7.43
CA THR A 137 7.12 5.94 -7.39
C THR A 137 5.60 6.06 -7.43
N SER A 138 5.04 6.73 -6.45
CA SER A 138 3.62 7.01 -6.34
C SER A 138 3.37 8.52 -6.23
N GLY A 139 2.12 8.91 -6.16
CA GLY A 139 1.66 10.25 -5.82
C GLY A 139 0.29 10.16 -5.20
N ILE A 140 -0.30 11.31 -4.87
CA ILE A 140 -1.62 11.41 -4.29
C ILE A 140 -2.67 11.53 -5.39
N ALA A 141 -3.80 10.88 -5.18
CA ALA A 141 -5.00 11.00 -6.00
C ALA A 141 -6.24 11.14 -5.11
N TRP A 142 -7.24 11.81 -5.67
CA TRP A 142 -8.56 11.92 -5.03
C TRP A 142 -9.61 11.19 -5.86
N ALA A 143 -10.63 10.67 -5.18
CA ALA A 143 -11.83 10.14 -5.83
C ALA A 143 -13.08 10.58 -5.10
N SER A 144 -14.18 10.72 -5.85
CA SER A 144 -15.51 11.03 -5.33
C SER A 144 -16.58 10.28 -6.09
N ARG A 145 -17.82 10.31 -5.58
CA ARG A 145 -18.96 9.77 -6.33
C ARG A 145 -19.22 10.60 -7.60
N PRO A 146 -19.77 9.98 -8.65
CA PRO A 146 -20.32 10.72 -9.81
C PRO A 146 -21.25 11.85 -9.35
N GLY A 147 -21.11 13.01 -10.00
CA GLY A 147 -21.92 14.19 -9.71
C GLY A 147 -21.49 15.02 -8.49
N VAL A 148 -20.55 14.56 -7.68
CA VAL A 148 -19.92 15.38 -6.64
C VAL A 148 -18.79 16.19 -7.26
N THR A 149 -18.90 17.50 -7.23
CA THR A 149 -17.85 18.40 -7.72
C THR A 149 -16.91 18.74 -6.57
N VAL A 150 -15.70 18.20 -6.62
CA VAL A 150 -14.61 18.52 -5.71
C VAL A 150 -13.31 18.61 -6.53
N ASP A 151 -12.58 19.69 -6.33
CA ASP A 151 -11.27 19.90 -6.95
C ASP A 151 -10.18 19.74 -5.87
N PRO A 152 -9.25 18.79 -6.01
CA PRO A 152 -8.14 18.65 -5.06
C PRO A 152 -7.31 19.92 -4.89
N ALA A 153 -7.27 20.81 -5.89
CA ALA A 153 -6.56 22.08 -5.82
C ALA A 153 -7.37 23.17 -5.12
N ASP A 154 -8.69 23.03 -5.02
CA ASP A 154 -9.60 24.01 -4.40
C ASP A 154 -10.75 23.32 -3.66
N ALA A 155 -10.43 22.65 -2.56
CA ALA A 155 -11.38 21.82 -1.79
C ALA A 155 -11.88 22.50 -0.50
N CYS A 156 -11.75 23.84 -0.35
CA CYS A 156 -12.19 24.52 0.86
C CYS A 156 -13.68 24.28 1.14
N GLY A 157 -13.98 23.89 2.40
CA GLY A 157 -15.32 23.54 2.87
C GLY A 157 -15.80 22.13 2.49
N ALA A 158 -15.06 21.38 1.67
CA ALA A 158 -15.37 19.99 1.38
C ALA A 158 -15.11 19.08 2.59
N THR A 159 -15.76 17.92 2.60
CA THR A 159 -15.48 16.83 3.55
C THR A 159 -14.62 15.78 2.86
N VAL A 160 -13.41 15.53 3.35
CA VAL A 160 -12.45 14.61 2.76
C VAL A 160 -12.07 13.50 3.73
N ALA A 161 -12.19 12.25 3.30
CA ALA A 161 -11.79 11.07 4.05
C ALA A 161 -10.33 10.72 3.75
N VAL A 162 -9.58 10.36 4.80
CA VAL A 162 -8.17 9.97 4.74
C VAL A 162 -7.88 8.84 5.71
N GLN A 163 -6.81 8.10 5.49
CA GLN A 163 -6.27 7.17 6.48
C GLN A 163 -5.32 7.91 7.43
N GLN A 164 -5.42 7.60 8.72
CA GLN A 164 -4.62 8.21 9.78
C GLN A 164 -3.11 8.01 9.58
N GLY A 165 -2.34 9.09 9.74
CA GLY A 165 -0.87 9.07 9.70
C GLY A 165 -0.25 8.89 8.31
N THR A 166 -1.06 8.81 7.25
CA THR A 166 -0.57 8.80 5.87
C THR A 166 -0.18 10.21 5.40
N TYR A 167 0.53 10.30 4.27
CA TYR A 167 0.81 11.57 3.60
C TYR A 167 -0.47 12.33 3.27
N SER A 168 -1.52 11.64 2.83
CA SER A 168 -2.85 12.24 2.57
C SER A 168 -3.45 12.92 3.80
N ASP A 169 -3.23 12.36 4.99
CA ASP A 169 -3.71 12.94 6.26
C ASP A 169 -2.89 14.14 6.70
N THR A 170 -1.54 14.02 6.68
CA THR A 170 -0.62 14.95 7.35
C THR A 170 -0.10 16.06 6.43
N ASP A 171 0.04 15.79 5.15
CA ASP A 171 0.70 16.70 4.19
C ASP A 171 -0.24 17.17 3.07
N ASP A 172 -1.17 16.35 2.60
CA ASP A 172 -2.14 16.78 1.59
C ASP A 172 -3.32 17.52 2.23
N VAL A 173 -4.26 16.82 2.86
CA VAL A 173 -5.54 17.41 3.29
C VAL A 173 -5.36 18.41 4.42
N ARG A 174 -4.46 18.16 5.37
CA ARG A 174 -4.18 19.10 6.45
C ARG A 174 -3.61 20.41 5.90
N VAL A 175 -2.60 20.35 5.04
CA VAL A 175 -1.95 21.54 4.48
C VAL A 175 -2.93 22.36 3.66
N LYS A 176 -3.76 21.70 2.85
CA LYS A 176 -4.82 22.38 2.08
C LYS A 176 -5.88 23.02 2.99
N SER A 177 -6.25 22.35 4.09
CA SER A 177 -7.20 22.89 5.07
C SER A 177 -6.63 24.16 5.75
N ASP A 178 -5.36 24.10 6.19
CA ASP A 178 -4.68 25.24 6.79
C ASP A 178 -4.60 26.44 5.81
N ALA A 179 -4.36 26.17 4.53
CA ALA A 179 -4.34 27.19 3.48
C ALA A 179 -5.73 27.82 3.26
N CYS A 180 -6.82 27.05 3.35
CA CYS A 180 -8.17 27.56 3.28
C CYS A 180 -8.45 28.54 4.44
N GLU A 181 -8.12 28.17 5.66
CA GLU A 181 -8.29 29.02 6.84
C GLU A 181 -7.46 30.31 6.75
N ALA A 182 -6.19 30.20 6.32
CA ALA A 182 -5.33 31.36 6.09
C ALA A 182 -5.90 32.33 5.03
N ALA A 183 -6.66 31.81 4.05
CA ALA A 183 -7.36 32.62 3.05
C ALA A 183 -8.75 33.12 3.51
N GLY A 184 -9.15 32.90 4.75
CA GLY A 184 -10.46 33.28 5.30
C GLY A 184 -11.62 32.46 4.69
N ARG A 185 -11.33 31.26 4.17
CA ARG A 185 -12.30 30.34 3.60
C ARG A 185 -12.61 29.21 4.58
N PRO A 186 -13.74 28.49 4.43
CA PRO A 186 -14.03 27.34 5.27
C PRO A 186 -12.92 26.28 5.17
N ALA A 187 -12.49 25.75 6.33
CA ALA A 187 -11.56 24.63 6.40
C ALA A 187 -12.11 23.38 5.71
N ILE A 188 -11.23 22.48 5.26
CA ILE A 188 -11.62 21.15 4.84
C ILE A 188 -12.01 20.36 6.09
N ARG A 189 -13.20 19.76 6.07
CA ARG A 189 -13.62 18.83 7.12
C ARG A 189 -12.98 17.47 6.88
N LYS A 190 -11.88 17.19 7.58
CA LYS A 190 -11.17 15.92 7.48
C LYS A 190 -11.89 14.80 8.26
N LEU A 191 -12.19 13.67 7.64
CA LEU A 191 -12.66 12.44 8.29
C LEU A 191 -11.52 11.42 8.27
N VAL A 192 -11.06 11.03 9.45
CA VAL A 192 -9.89 10.15 9.63
C VAL A 192 -10.37 8.73 9.91
N TYR A 193 -9.79 7.75 9.21
CA TYR A 193 -10.08 6.32 9.30
C TYR A 193 -8.79 5.53 9.61
N ASP A 194 -8.94 4.36 10.19
CA ASP A 194 -7.80 3.48 10.50
C ASP A 194 -7.22 2.80 9.24
N THR A 195 -8.01 2.71 8.15
CA THR A 195 -7.61 2.09 6.89
C THR A 195 -8.00 2.95 5.69
N SER A 196 -7.23 2.84 4.60
CA SER A 196 -7.55 3.52 3.33
C SER A 196 -8.86 3.02 2.72
N ASP A 197 -9.16 1.73 2.86
CA ASP A 197 -10.43 1.16 2.41
C ASP A 197 -11.62 1.77 3.16
N GLY A 198 -11.50 1.94 4.48
CA GLY A 198 -12.50 2.65 5.28
C GLY A 198 -12.75 4.08 4.81
N ALA A 199 -11.69 4.81 4.43
CA ALA A 199 -11.79 6.15 3.87
C ALA A 199 -12.48 6.14 2.48
N ALA A 200 -12.12 5.20 1.60
CA ALA A 200 -12.75 5.04 0.30
C ALA A 200 -14.25 4.69 0.41
N ILE A 201 -14.60 3.78 1.32
CA ILE A 201 -16.00 3.42 1.63
C ILE A 201 -16.77 4.64 2.15
N ALA A 202 -16.17 5.51 2.95
CA ALA A 202 -16.84 6.73 3.42
C ALA A 202 -17.21 7.67 2.28
N ALA A 203 -16.33 7.85 1.29
CA ALA A 203 -16.62 8.61 0.09
C ALA A 203 -17.72 7.93 -0.75
N LEU A 204 -17.62 6.61 -0.96
CA LEU A 204 -18.58 5.81 -1.70
C LEU A 204 -19.99 5.89 -1.08
N LEU A 205 -20.11 5.86 0.24
CA LEU A 205 -21.39 5.94 0.96
C LEU A 205 -21.90 7.38 1.17
N GLY A 206 -21.15 8.39 0.75
CA GLY A 206 -21.56 9.78 0.89
C GLY A 206 -21.37 10.40 2.26
N ARG A 207 -20.57 9.80 3.10
CA ARG A 207 -20.15 10.37 4.38
C ARG A 207 -19.07 11.45 4.19
N ALA A 208 -18.29 11.31 3.14
CA ALA A 208 -17.34 12.30 2.63
C ALA A 208 -17.67 12.69 1.20
N ASP A 209 -17.26 13.89 0.78
CA ASP A 209 -17.35 14.35 -0.59
C ASP A 209 -16.30 13.66 -1.46
N ALA A 210 -15.10 13.44 -0.90
CA ALA A 210 -14.01 12.75 -1.55
C ALA A 210 -13.20 11.90 -0.56
N VAL A 211 -12.39 10.99 -1.12
CA VAL A 211 -11.27 10.34 -0.46
C VAL A 211 -9.97 10.84 -1.06
N SER A 212 -8.95 11.08 -0.22
CA SER A 212 -7.56 11.30 -0.61
C SER A 212 -6.74 10.10 -0.16
N ALA A 213 -6.01 9.49 -1.07
CA ALA A 213 -5.08 8.40 -0.81
C ALA A 213 -4.03 8.33 -1.93
N ASP A 214 -3.10 7.39 -1.80
CA ASP A 214 -2.09 7.13 -2.82
C ASP A 214 -2.73 6.66 -4.14
N ALA A 215 -2.18 7.09 -5.26
CA ALA A 215 -2.77 6.90 -6.58
C ALA A 215 -3.08 5.43 -6.91
N PRO A 216 -2.20 4.44 -6.68
CA PRO A 216 -2.53 3.04 -6.93
C PRO A 216 -3.75 2.54 -6.14
N VAL A 217 -3.90 3.02 -4.90
CA VAL A 217 -5.01 2.63 -4.01
C VAL A 217 -6.32 3.25 -4.46
N VAL A 218 -6.28 4.54 -4.84
CA VAL A 218 -7.45 5.23 -5.41
C VAL A 218 -7.89 4.57 -6.72
N ASP A 219 -6.94 4.27 -7.61
CA ASP A 219 -7.23 3.64 -8.90
C ASP A 219 -7.82 2.24 -8.73
N TYR A 220 -7.29 1.46 -7.77
CA TYR A 220 -7.85 0.17 -7.43
C TYR A 220 -9.29 0.29 -6.90
N ALA A 221 -9.54 1.22 -5.98
CA ALA A 221 -10.88 1.46 -5.43
C ALA A 221 -11.87 1.93 -6.52
N VAL A 222 -11.44 2.83 -7.41
CA VAL A 222 -12.25 3.29 -8.56
C VAL A 222 -12.59 2.14 -9.49
N ALA A 223 -11.59 1.34 -9.89
CA ALA A 223 -11.79 0.20 -10.79
C ALA A 223 -12.79 -0.84 -10.25
N ARG A 224 -12.85 -1.01 -8.93
CA ARG A 224 -13.73 -1.99 -8.26
C ARG A 224 -15.05 -1.40 -7.76
N SER A 225 -15.28 -0.11 -7.96
CA SER A 225 -16.48 0.58 -7.45
C SER A 225 -17.72 0.40 -8.33
N ASP A 226 -17.65 -0.34 -9.45
CA ASP A 226 -18.72 -0.43 -10.45
C ASP A 226 -19.20 0.96 -10.91
N GLY A 227 -18.29 1.90 -11.12
CA GLY A 227 -18.57 3.26 -11.52
C GLY A 227 -19.18 4.16 -10.43
N LYS A 228 -19.15 3.73 -9.18
CA LYS A 228 -19.63 4.52 -8.02
C LYS A 228 -18.59 5.48 -7.47
N LEU A 229 -17.34 5.35 -7.87
CA LEU A 229 -16.26 6.30 -7.62
C LEU A 229 -15.63 6.69 -8.95
N GLU A 230 -15.20 7.94 -9.04
CA GLU A 230 -14.45 8.51 -10.16
C GLU A 230 -13.24 9.27 -9.61
N ARG A 231 -12.12 9.19 -10.32
CA ARG A 231 -10.94 10.00 -9.99
C ARG A 231 -11.25 11.49 -10.16
N ARG A 232 -10.63 12.32 -9.32
CA ARG A 232 -10.71 13.78 -9.36
C ARG A 232 -9.33 14.39 -9.57
N GLY A 233 -9.16 15.04 -10.72
CA GLY A 233 -7.89 15.64 -11.11
C GLY A 233 -6.81 14.60 -11.46
N ASP A 234 -5.61 15.13 -11.69
CA ASP A 234 -4.41 14.33 -11.96
C ASP A 234 -3.77 13.85 -10.67
N VAL A 235 -2.80 12.94 -10.77
CA VAL A 235 -1.89 12.59 -9.66
C VAL A 235 -0.97 13.77 -9.38
N PHE A 236 -0.78 14.06 -8.12
CA PHE A 236 0.11 15.15 -7.67
C PHE A 236 1.01 14.68 -6.52
N ASP A 237 1.94 15.50 -6.08
CA ASP A 237 2.89 15.24 -4.99
C ASP A 237 3.56 13.85 -5.13
N THR A 238 4.11 13.58 -6.32
CA THR A 238 4.80 12.33 -6.59
C THR A 238 6.06 12.19 -5.75
N ALA A 239 6.21 11.05 -5.09
CA ALA A 239 7.34 10.72 -4.23
C ALA A 239 7.62 9.21 -4.26
N PRO A 240 8.83 8.76 -3.86
CA PRO A 240 9.10 7.35 -3.73
C PRO A 240 8.29 6.71 -2.60
N TYR A 241 7.89 5.46 -2.81
CA TYR A 241 7.54 4.51 -1.76
C TYR A 241 8.79 3.75 -1.36
N GLY A 242 9.04 3.66 -0.06
CA GLY A 242 10.19 2.95 0.47
C GLY A 242 9.84 1.96 1.58
N TRP A 243 10.54 0.85 1.61
CA TRP A 243 10.59 -0.01 2.79
C TRP A 243 11.34 0.72 3.91
N ALA A 244 10.63 0.97 5.01
CA ALA A 244 11.20 1.66 6.16
C ALA A 244 12.05 0.68 7.01
N VAL A 245 13.27 1.05 7.31
CA VAL A 245 14.15 0.35 8.26
C VAL A 245 14.63 1.32 9.33
N ALA A 246 15.15 0.80 10.45
CA ALA A 246 15.77 1.66 11.46
C ALA A 246 16.89 2.51 10.84
N LYS A 247 17.04 3.73 11.34
CA LYS A 247 18.09 4.64 10.86
C LYS A 247 19.48 3.98 10.97
N ASP A 248 20.27 4.09 9.90
CA ASP A 248 21.59 3.50 9.76
C ASP A 248 21.64 1.96 9.93
N SER A 249 20.50 1.30 9.74
CA SER A 249 20.44 -0.18 9.80
C SER A 249 21.20 -0.81 8.62
N PRO A 250 22.09 -1.77 8.87
CA PRO A 250 22.75 -2.50 7.78
C PRO A 250 21.79 -3.37 6.94
N LEU A 251 20.54 -3.56 7.38
CA LEU A 251 19.50 -4.23 6.59
C LEU A 251 19.11 -3.39 5.36
N GLY A 252 19.11 -2.06 5.47
CA GLY A 252 18.76 -1.17 4.35
C GLY A 252 19.60 -1.42 3.10
N PRO A 253 20.94 -1.31 3.16
CA PRO A 253 21.82 -1.65 2.05
C PRO A 253 21.66 -3.07 1.51
N ALA A 254 21.39 -4.06 2.36
CA ALA A 254 21.15 -5.46 1.93
C ALA A 254 19.86 -5.55 1.09
N LEU A 255 18.75 -4.96 1.57
CA LEU A 255 17.48 -4.90 0.84
C LEU A 255 17.63 -4.11 -0.48
N ALA A 256 18.34 -2.98 -0.46
CA ALA A 256 18.57 -2.18 -1.66
C ALA A 256 19.36 -2.96 -2.73
N ALA A 257 20.38 -3.72 -2.33
CA ALA A 257 21.16 -4.56 -3.24
C ALA A 257 20.30 -5.70 -3.82
N ALA A 258 19.46 -6.34 -2.99
CA ALA A 258 18.54 -7.38 -3.44
C ALA A 258 17.49 -6.81 -4.42
N LEU A 259 16.88 -5.67 -4.10
CA LEU A 259 15.92 -5.00 -4.97
C LEU A 259 16.57 -4.58 -6.32
N GLN A 260 17.80 -4.04 -6.30
CA GLN A 260 18.52 -3.70 -7.52
C GLN A 260 18.76 -4.95 -8.38
N THR A 261 19.06 -6.08 -7.77
CA THR A 261 19.21 -7.35 -8.49
C THR A 261 17.90 -7.78 -9.16
N LEU A 262 16.75 -7.59 -8.50
CA LEU A 262 15.43 -7.82 -9.11
C LEU A 262 15.17 -6.87 -10.28
N VAL A 263 15.59 -5.60 -10.18
CA VAL A 263 15.48 -4.63 -11.27
C VAL A 263 16.34 -5.06 -12.46
N ASP A 264 17.59 -5.41 -12.22
CA ASP A 264 18.56 -5.78 -13.26
C ASP A 264 18.19 -7.09 -13.96
N SER A 265 17.60 -8.06 -13.25
CA SER A 265 17.12 -9.33 -13.82
C SER A 265 15.80 -9.19 -14.60
N GLY A 266 15.07 -8.10 -14.38
CA GLY A 266 13.71 -7.89 -14.89
C GLY A 266 12.60 -8.54 -14.05
N ASP A 267 12.93 -9.28 -13.00
CA ASP A 267 11.94 -9.91 -12.10
C ASP A 267 11.06 -8.86 -11.40
N TYR A 268 11.66 -7.72 -11.04
CA TYR A 268 10.94 -6.58 -10.48
C TYR A 268 9.74 -6.16 -11.36
N ARG A 269 9.95 -5.92 -12.65
CA ARG A 269 8.86 -5.56 -13.58
C ARG A 269 7.88 -6.70 -13.81
N ARG A 270 8.34 -7.96 -13.76
CA ARG A 270 7.47 -9.14 -13.85
C ARG A 270 6.56 -9.27 -12.63
N ILE A 271 7.00 -8.84 -11.45
CA ILE A 271 6.18 -8.77 -10.24
C ILE A 271 5.13 -7.68 -10.38
N LEU A 272 5.49 -6.48 -10.84
CA LEU A 272 4.58 -5.33 -10.94
C LEU A 272 3.52 -5.47 -12.05
N ALA A 273 3.88 -6.08 -13.17
CA ALA A 273 3.05 -6.09 -14.37
C ALA A 273 1.63 -6.69 -14.18
N PRO A 274 1.43 -7.83 -13.50
CA PRO A 274 0.09 -8.37 -13.25
C PRO A 274 -0.79 -7.45 -12.42
N TRP A 275 -0.18 -6.61 -11.56
CA TRP A 275 -0.86 -5.63 -10.72
C TRP A 275 -1.19 -4.31 -11.46
N GLY A 276 -0.73 -4.16 -12.72
CA GLY A 276 -0.92 -2.94 -13.52
C GLY A 276 -0.05 -1.76 -13.09
N LEU A 277 1.07 -2.02 -12.41
CA LEU A 277 1.89 -1.00 -11.73
C LEU A 277 3.25 -0.75 -12.43
N THR A 278 3.27 -0.78 -13.76
CA THR A 278 4.52 -0.55 -14.51
C THR A 278 4.93 0.91 -14.60
N ASP A 279 3.99 1.85 -14.47
CA ASP A 279 4.24 3.29 -14.71
C ASP A 279 5.07 3.94 -13.59
N GLY A 280 4.91 3.49 -12.34
CA GLY A 280 5.73 3.94 -11.21
C GLY A 280 6.97 3.09 -10.97
N ALA A 281 7.27 2.15 -11.88
CA ALA A 281 8.40 1.24 -11.75
C ALA A 281 9.75 1.97 -11.88
N LEU A 282 10.69 1.62 -11.01
CA LEU A 282 12.03 2.19 -10.99
C LEU A 282 12.92 1.50 -12.03
N ASP A 283 13.82 2.29 -12.64
CA ASP A 283 14.94 1.77 -13.43
C ASP A 283 16.20 1.58 -12.56
N ARG A 284 16.24 2.26 -11.42
CA ARG A 284 17.32 2.18 -10.45
C ARG A 284 16.77 2.40 -9.04
N VAL A 285 17.24 1.58 -8.13
CA VAL A 285 16.89 1.68 -6.69
C VAL A 285 17.52 2.95 -6.10
N THR A 286 16.73 3.63 -5.26
CA THR A 286 17.20 4.73 -4.42
C THR A 286 17.08 4.34 -2.95
N VAL A 287 17.87 5.01 -2.11
CA VAL A 287 17.76 4.95 -0.66
C VAL A 287 17.66 6.38 -0.17
N ASN A 288 16.59 6.70 0.54
CA ASN A 288 16.30 8.08 0.96
C ASN A 288 16.21 9.05 -0.23
N ALA A 289 15.63 8.60 -1.35
CA ALA A 289 15.54 9.27 -2.65
C ALA A 289 16.90 9.59 -3.31
N GLU A 290 18.01 9.05 -2.81
CA GLU A 290 19.33 9.18 -3.43
C GLU A 290 19.70 7.86 -4.15
N PRO A 291 20.34 7.92 -5.32
CA PRO A 291 20.71 6.72 -6.07
C PRO A 291 21.53 5.74 -5.24
N PHE A 292 21.03 4.51 -5.09
CA PHE A 292 21.77 3.47 -4.38
C PHE A 292 23.08 3.13 -5.11
N THR A 293 24.16 3.09 -4.35
CA THR A 293 25.45 2.61 -4.80
C THR A 293 25.81 1.37 -4.00
N ALA A 294 25.85 0.23 -4.67
CA ALA A 294 26.20 -1.02 -4.00
C ALA A 294 27.57 -0.90 -3.28
N PRO A 295 27.69 -1.45 -2.05
CA PRO A 295 28.99 -1.50 -1.39
C PRO A 295 30.03 -2.12 -2.30
N ARG A 296 31.18 -1.46 -2.49
CA ARG A 296 32.27 -2.06 -3.25
C ARG A 296 32.68 -3.35 -2.56
N LYS A 297 32.74 -4.47 -3.30
CA LYS A 297 33.35 -5.67 -2.80
C LYS A 297 34.71 -5.29 -2.22
N ALA A 298 34.91 -5.54 -0.92
CA ALA A 298 36.23 -5.42 -0.33
C ALA A 298 37.14 -6.30 -1.17
N GLY A 299 38.19 -5.68 -1.78
CA GLY A 299 39.05 -6.34 -2.75
C GLY A 299 39.62 -7.63 -2.22
N THR A 300 39.53 -8.66 -3.05
CA THR A 300 40.31 -9.89 -2.93
C THR A 300 41.78 -9.59 -3.09
#